data_281559366df9b87fff8817c3b810db20
#
_entry.id   281559366df9b87fff8817c3b810db20
#
_cell.length_a   1.000
_cell.length_b   1.000
_cell.length_c   1.000
_cell.angle_alpha   90.00
_cell.angle_beta   90.00
_cell.angle_gamma   90.00
#
_symmetry.space_group_name_H-M   'P 1'
#
loop_
_entity.id
_entity.type
_entity.pdbx_description
1 polymer ?
#
loop_
_entity_poly.entity_id
_entity_poly.type
_entity_poly.pdbx_seq_one_letter_code
_entity_poly.pdbx_strand_id
1 'polypeptide(L)'
;MVRTLIPDALLADLKILQDRGFGYKIVEDNPRIFILFNDHPLPVGLYNMEKTDLLVFTTPYYPNAGFDMFWVDDRLLLKNNNIPQGAGAVESYLGRNWRRFSYHPYNIKSWNPSEDNVATFMAYVEQRLKKGD
;
A
#
# COMPACT_ATOMS: atom_id res chain seq x y z
N MET A 1 26.91 -14.32 5.24
CA MET A 1 26.00 -14.26 4.09
C MET A 1 24.68 -13.64 4.51
N VAL A 2 24.28 -12.58 3.86
CA VAL A 2 22.96 -11.98 4.12
C VAL A 2 21.92 -12.80 3.38
N ARG A 3 20.92 -13.26 4.12
CA ARG A 3 19.83 -14.05 3.55
C ARG A 3 18.59 -13.18 3.41
N THR A 4 18.08 -13.06 2.20
CA THR A 4 16.83 -12.35 1.98
C THR A 4 15.65 -13.17 2.53
N LEU A 5 14.70 -12.47 3.15
CA LEU A 5 13.45 -13.05 3.64
C LEU A 5 12.28 -12.81 2.69
N ILE A 6 12.55 -12.23 1.52
CA ILE A 6 11.50 -11.90 0.55
C ILE A 6 11.08 -13.18 -0.17
N PRO A 7 9.80 -13.60 -0.04
CA PRO A 7 9.33 -14.79 -0.75
C PRO A 7 9.38 -14.62 -2.27
N ASP A 8 9.74 -15.69 -2.98
CA ASP A 8 9.73 -15.68 -4.44
C ASP A 8 8.35 -15.37 -5.00
N ALA A 9 7.29 -15.82 -4.33
CA ALA A 9 5.92 -15.52 -4.72
C ALA A 9 5.65 -14.01 -4.72
N LEU A 10 6.18 -13.29 -3.73
CA LEU A 10 6.01 -11.84 -3.67
C LEU A 10 6.73 -11.15 -4.82
N LEU A 11 7.95 -11.57 -5.11
CA LEU A 11 8.73 -11.00 -6.23
C LEU A 11 8.01 -11.24 -7.56
N ALA A 12 7.47 -12.43 -7.77
CA ALA A 12 6.72 -12.77 -8.98
C ALA A 12 5.46 -11.91 -9.11
N ASP A 13 4.73 -11.73 -8.01
CA ASP A 13 3.48 -10.96 -8.01
C ASP A 13 3.74 -9.46 -8.17
N LEU A 14 4.84 -8.94 -7.61
CA LEU A 14 5.24 -7.55 -7.81
C LEU A 14 5.59 -7.25 -9.26
N LYS A 15 6.10 -8.24 -9.98
CA LYS A 15 6.38 -8.09 -11.42
C LYS A 15 5.10 -7.81 -12.21
N ILE A 16 3.95 -8.31 -11.78
CA ILE A 16 2.65 -7.99 -12.39
C ILE A 16 2.43 -6.47 -12.35
N LEU A 17 2.69 -5.84 -11.22
CA LEU A 17 2.55 -4.39 -11.06
C LEU A 17 3.60 -3.64 -11.87
N GLN A 18 4.84 -4.12 -11.89
CA GLN A 18 5.90 -3.53 -12.70
C GLN A 18 5.51 -3.51 -14.19
N ASP A 19 4.95 -4.61 -14.69
CA ASP A 19 4.50 -4.73 -16.08
C ASP A 19 3.32 -3.78 -16.38
N ARG A 20 2.60 -3.33 -15.34
CA ARG A 20 1.53 -2.33 -15.45
C ARG A 20 2.02 -0.89 -15.25
N GLY A 21 3.33 -0.68 -15.13
CA GLY A 21 3.93 0.65 -15.00
C GLY A 21 4.14 1.14 -13.56
N PHE A 22 3.95 0.29 -12.56
CA PHE A 22 4.20 0.68 -11.16
C PHE A 22 5.69 0.67 -10.87
N GLY A 23 6.19 1.77 -10.30
CA GLY A 23 7.53 1.80 -9.71
C GLY A 23 7.47 1.48 -8.23
N TYR A 24 8.36 0.65 -7.72
CA TYR A 24 8.38 0.28 -6.31
C TYR A 24 9.79 -0.03 -5.82
N LYS A 25 9.94 0.03 -4.50
CA LYS A 25 11.12 -0.46 -3.77
C LYS A 25 10.67 -1.41 -2.69
N ILE A 26 11.48 -2.42 -2.41
CA ILE A 26 11.24 -3.36 -1.30
C ILE A 26 12.23 -3.03 -0.19
N VAL A 27 11.72 -2.86 1.02
CA VAL A 27 12.55 -2.59 2.21
C VAL A 27 12.22 -3.63 3.27
N GLU A 28 13.21 -4.43 3.63
CA GLU A 28 13.07 -5.41 4.70
C GLU A 28 13.29 -4.73 6.06
N ASP A 29 12.34 -4.89 6.96
CA ASP A 29 12.45 -4.46 8.36
C ASP A 29 11.76 -5.53 9.21
N ASN A 30 12.46 -6.64 9.40
CA ASN A 30 11.96 -7.87 10.00
C ASN A 30 11.09 -7.59 11.25
N PRO A 31 9.87 -8.16 11.33
CA PRO A 31 9.27 -9.15 10.44
C PRO A 31 8.54 -8.57 9.23
N ARG A 32 8.58 -7.26 9.01
CA ARG A 32 7.85 -6.61 7.93
C ARG A 32 8.66 -6.56 6.65
N ILE A 33 7.96 -6.74 5.55
CA ILE A 33 8.48 -6.47 4.20
C ILE A 33 7.68 -5.31 3.66
N PHE A 34 8.31 -4.13 3.61
CA PHE A 34 7.68 -2.93 3.10
C PHE A 34 7.81 -2.86 1.59
N ILE A 35 6.74 -2.42 0.94
CA ILE A 35 6.74 -2.09 -0.48
C ILE A 35 6.39 -0.62 -0.59
N LEU A 36 7.32 0.16 -1.10
CA LEU A 36 7.18 1.60 -1.25
C LEU A 36 6.96 1.93 -2.73
N PHE A 37 5.80 2.47 -3.04
CA PHE A 37 5.48 2.99 -4.36
C PHE A 37 5.73 4.50 -4.37
N ASN A 38 6.79 4.94 -5.04
CA ASN A 38 7.10 6.36 -5.16
C ASN A 38 6.20 7.00 -6.23
N ASP A 39 5.72 8.21 -5.93
CA ASP A 39 4.96 9.01 -6.88
C ASP A 39 3.76 8.27 -7.50
N HIS A 40 3.04 7.54 -6.66
CA HIS A 40 1.82 6.86 -7.09
C HIS A 40 0.77 7.89 -7.49
N PRO A 41 0.21 7.83 -8.73
CA PRO A 41 -0.75 8.83 -9.17
C PRO A 41 -2.06 8.76 -8.38
N LEU A 42 -2.59 9.93 -8.05
CA LEU A 42 -3.88 10.07 -7.39
C LEU A 42 -4.95 10.46 -8.42
N PRO A 43 -6.24 10.16 -8.13
CA PRO A 43 -7.33 10.62 -8.97
C PRO A 43 -7.35 12.15 -9.11
N VAL A 44 -7.59 12.62 -10.30
CA VAL A 44 -7.61 14.07 -10.60
C VAL A 44 -8.74 14.76 -9.82
N GLY A 45 -8.41 15.86 -9.15
CA GLY A 45 -9.38 16.75 -8.53
C GLY A 45 -9.96 16.32 -7.19
N LEU A 46 -9.51 15.19 -6.61
CA LEU A 46 -10.03 14.69 -5.33
C LEU A 46 -9.16 15.08 -4.13
N TYR A 47 -7.86 15.20 -4.32
CA TYR A 47 -6.90 15.44 -3.23
C TYR A 47 -6.11 16.72 -3.45
N ASN A 48 -5.43 17.15 -2.40
CA ASN A 48 -4.58 18.36 -2.43
C ASN A 48 -3.25 18.16 -3.14
N MET A 49 -3.00 16.99 -3.67
CA MET A 49 -1.78 16.66 -4.41
C MET A 49 -2.12 15.72 -5.56
N GLU A 50 -1.28 15.68 -6.58
CA GLU A 50 -1.52 14.88 -7.79
C GLU A 50 -0.97 13.46 -7.69
N LYS A 51 -0.01 13.26 -6.80
CA LYS A 51 0.67 11.97 -6.57
C LYS A 51 1.14 11.89 -5.14
N THR A 52 1.32 10.68 -4.64
CA THR A 52 1.78 10.43 -3.28
C THR A 52 2.75 9.26 -3.26
N ASP A 53 3.68 9.28 -2.32
CA ASP A 53 4.33 8.02 -1.94
C ASP A 53 3.32 7.17 -1.21
N LEU A 54 3.32 5.88 -1.48
CA LEU A 54 2.36 4.93 -0.92
C LEU A 54 3.11 3.73 -0.37
N LEU A 55 2.77 3.34 0.86
CA LEU A 55 3.45 2.27 1.58
C LEU A 55 2.46 1.18 1.94
N VAL A 56 2.84 -0.06 1.70
CA VAL A 56 2.14 -1.24 2.20
C VAL A 56 3.17 -2.22 2.75
N PHE A 57 2.74 -3.18 3.57
CA PHE A 57 3.67 -4.21 4.03
C PHE A 57 2.97 -5.55 4.22
N THR A 58 3.78 -6.60 4.11
CA THR A 58 3.43 -7.97 4.41
C THR A 58 4.55 -8.59 5.25
N THR A 59 4.59 -9.90 5.33
CA THR A 59 5.61 -10.65 6.07
C THR A 59 6.20 -11.75 5.21
N PRO A 60 7.26 -12.45 5.67
CA PRO A 60 7.82 -13.58 4.94
C PRO A 60 6.84 -14.75 4.73
N TYR A 61 5.70 -14.74 5.39
CA TYR A 61 4.66 -15.77 5.18
C TYR A 61 3.80 -15.55 3.96
N TYR A 62 4.00 -14.44 3.23
CA TYR A 62 3.30 -14.20 1.98
C TYR A 62 3.43 -15.42 1.04
N PRO A 63 2.40 -15.92 0.37
CA PRO A 63 1.04 -15.35 0.26
C PRO A 63 0.05 -15.78 1.35
N ASN A 64 0.45 -16.58 2.33
CA ASN A 64 -0.43 -16.93 3.46
C ASN A 64 -0.75 -15.70 4.31
N ALA A 65 0.25 -14.85 4.56
CA ALA A 65 0.00 -13.50 5.06
C ALA A 65 -0.28 -12.58 3.86
N GLY A 66 -1.27 -11.73 3.98
CA GLY A 66 -1.65 -10.78 2.96
C GLY A 66 -1.28 -9.36 3.33
N PHE A 67 -2.15 -8.44 2.95
CA PHE A 67 -2.02 -7.01 3.21
C PHE A 67 -3.26 -6.49 3.93
N ASP A 68 -3.08 -5.42 4.69
CA ASP A 68 -4.19 -4.73 5.34
C ASP A 68 -3.78 -3.28 5.56
N MET A 69 -4.68 -2.35 5.25
CA MET A 69 -4.43 -0.91 5.31
C MET A 69 -3.34 -0.46 4.33
N PHE A 70 -3.20 0.85 4.18
CA PHE A 70 -2.11 1.44 3.43
C PHE A 70 -1.79 2.81 3.99
N TRP A 71 -0.61 3.30 3.67
CA TRP A 71 -0.09 4.57 4.18
C TRP A 71 0.31 5.45 3.00
N VAL A 72 0.09 6.74 3.16
CA VAL A 72 0.41 7.74 2.14
C VAL A 72 1.22 8.87 2.77
N ASP A 73 1.66 9.83 1.95
CA ASP A 73 2.29 11.04 2.45
C ASP A 73 1.44 11.66 3.55
N ASP A 74 2.06 12.04 4.67
CA ASP A 74 1.32 12.57 5.83
C ASP A 74 0.63 13.91 5.55
N ARG A 75 1.01 14.60 4.47
CA ARG A 75 0.40 15.87 4.05
C ARG A 75 -0.82 15.69 3.14
N LEU A 76 -1.13 14.45 2.73
CA LEU A 76 -2.27 14.19 1.86
C LEU A 76 -3.58 14.52 2.57
N LEU A 77 -4.39 15.35 1.94
CA LEU A 77 -5.73 15.73 2.38
C LEU A 77 -6.68 15.72 1.19
N LEU A 78 -7.97 15.77 1.45
CA LEU A 78 -8.94 16.01 0.38
C LEU A 78 -8.75 17.40 -0.20
N LYS A 79 -9.33 17.65 -1.36
CA LYS A 79 -9.23 18.96 -2.06
C LYS A 79 -9.70 20.12 -1.19
N ASN A 80 -10.68 19.91 -0.32
CA ASN A 80 -11.20 20.93 0.62
C ASN A 80 -10.39 21.00 1.92
N ASN A 81 -9.23 20.35 1.99
CA ASN A 81 -8.33 20.26 3.16
C ASN A 81 -8.88 19.45 4.33
N ASN A 82 -9.97 18.73 4.14
CA ASN A 82 -10.46 17.79 5.15
C ASN A 82 -9.62 16.51 5.15
N ILE A 83 -9.53 15.86 6.31
CA ILE A 83 -8.89 14.56 6.43
C ILE A 83 -9.81 13.52 5.78
N PRO A 84 -9.28 12.66 4.88
CA PRO A 84 -10.09 11.58 4.33
C PRO A 84 -10.63 10.66 5.44
N GLN A 85 -11.81 10.10 5.22
CA GLN A 85 -12.44 9.20 6.19
C GLN A 85 -11.51 8.02 6.50
N GLY A 86 -11.30 7.75 7.78
CA GLY A 86 -10.42 6.67 8.24
C GLY A 86 -8.92 6.96 8.11
N ALA A 87 -8.54 8.20 7.75
CA ALA A 87 -7.14 8.56 7.52
C ALA A 87 -6.60 9.54 8.58
N GLY A 88 -7.20 9.57 9.76
CA GLY A 88 -6.78 10.52 10.81
C GLY A 88 -5.48 10.16 11.52
N ALA A 89 -5.05 8.91 11.48
CA ALA A 89 -3.86 8.47 12.19
C ALA A 89 -2.60 8.73 11.36
N VAL A 90 -1.54 9.18 12.03
CA VAL A 90 -0.21 9.35 11.45
C VAL A 90 0.75 8.44 12.21
N GLU A 91 1.54 7.66 11.50
CA GLU A 91 2.48 6.70 12.07
C GLU A 91 3.85 6.84 11.43
N SER A 92 4.89 6.43 12.13
CA SER A 92 6.27 6.51 11.64
C SER A 92 6.76 5.15 11.16
N TYR A 93 7.24 5.10 9.91
CA TYR A 93 7.90 3.94 9.33
C TYR A 93 9.04 4.42 8.43
N LEU A 94 10.11 3.68 8.38
CA LEU A 94 11.24 3.94 7.49
C LEU A 94 11.80 5.36 7.64
N GLY A 95 11.79 5.88 8.88
CA GLY A 95 12.37 7.18 9.19
C GLY A 95 11.52 8.38 8.79
N ARG A 96 10.25 8.20 8.48
CA ARG A 96 9.35 9.31 8.15
C ARG A 96 7.93 9.05 8.63
N ASN A 97 7.12 10.11 8.67
CA ASN A 97 5.71 10.02 9.03
C ASN A 97 4.85 9.69 7.82
N TRP A 98 3.82 8.88 8.07
CA TRP A 98 2.87 8.43 7.06
C TRP A 98 1.46 8.60 7.58
N ARG A 99 0.54 9.01 6.70
CA ARG A 99 -0.90 9.02 7.01
C ARG A 99 -1.48 7.65 6.71
N ARG A 100 -2.12 7.04 7.71
CA ARG A 100 -2.70 5.70 7.58
C ARG A 100 -4.14 5.77 7.13
N PHE A 101 -4.45 5.06 6.04
CA PHE A 101 -5.81 4.73 5.68
C PHE A 101 -6.20 3.43 6.38
N SER A 102 -7.12 3.53 7.37
CA SER A 102 -7.66 2.37 8.08
C SER A 102 -8.71 1.69 7.20
N TYR A 103 -8.23 1.02 6.19
CA TYR A 103 -9.02 0.40 5.13
C TYR A 103 -8.76 -1.10 5.12
N HIS A 104 -9.83 -1.88 5.33
CA HIS A 104 -9.75 -3.32 5.57
C HIS A 104 -10.60 -4.07 4.54
N PRO A 105 -10.15 -4.20 3.27
CA PRO A 105 -10.97 -4.83 2.23
C PRO A 105 -11.28 -6.29 2.51
N TYR A 106 -10.41 -6.97 3.28
CA TYR A 106 -10.56 -8.38 3.59
C TYR A 106 -11.42 -8.69 4.82
N ASN A 107 -12.02 -7.67 5.42
CA ASN A 107 -13.05 -7.88 6.47
C ASN A 107 -14.37 -8.37 5.86
N ILE A 108 -14.63 -8.06 4.60
CA ILE A 108 -15.85 -8.49 3.91
C ILE A 108 -15.62 -9.83 3.21
N LYS A 109 -14.54 -9.92 2.45
CA LYS A 109 -14.12 -11.15 1.78
C LYS A 109 -12.69 -11.46 2.23
N SER A 110 -12.52 -12.53 3.01
CA SER A 110 -11.22 -12.89 3.57
C SER A 110 -10.14 -13.05 2.51
N TRP A 111 -8.93 -12.66 2.87
CA TRP A 111 -7.76 -12.90 2.03
C TRP A 111 -7.67 -14.39 1.68
N ASN A 112 -7.55 -14.69 0.38
CA ASN A 112 -7.39 -16.06 -0.12
C ASN A 112 -6.01 -16.18 -0.79
N PRO A 113 -5.07 -16.92 -0.17
CA PRO A 113 -3.70 -17.05 -0.71
C PRO A 113 -3.64 -17.62 -2.12
N SER A 114 -4.68 -18.35 -2.56
CA SER A 114 -4.73 -18.93 -3.91
C SER A 114 -5.19 -17.94 -4.98
N GLU A 115 -5.87 -16.87 -4.59
CA GLU A 115 -6.48 -15.91 -5.53
C GLU A 115 -5.94 -14.49 -5.35
N ASP A 116 -5.65 -14.11 -4.10
CA ASP A 116 -5.24 -12.75 -3.78
C ASP A 116 -3.73 -12.62 -3.81
N ASN A 117 -3.28 -11.44 -4.22
CA ASN A 117 -1.87 -11.10 -4.27
C ASN A 117 -1.69 -9.58 -4.12
N VAL A 118 -0.47 -9.09 -4.19
CA VAL A 118 -0.20 -7.67 -4.06
C VAL A 118 -0.95 -6.84 -5.12
N ALA A 119 -1.14 -7.38 -6.31
CA ALA A 119 -1.87 -6.66 -7.38
C ALA A 119 -3.36 -6.56 -7.07
N THR A 120 -3.98 -7.61 -6.53
CA THR A 120 -5.39 -7.53 -6.11
C THR A 120 -5.57 -6.55 -4.97
N PHE A 121 -4.63 -6.52 -4.01
CA PHE A 121 -4.68 -5.54 -2.93
C PHE A 121 -4.54 -4.12 -3.46
N MET A 122 -3.62 -3.86 -4.37
CA MET A 122 -3.44 -2.52 -4.94
C MET A 122 -4.67 -2.07 -5.74
N ALA A 123 -5.42 -2.99 -6.35
CA ALA A 123 -6.69 -2.66 -6.98
C ALA A 123 -7.70 -2.13 -5.96
N TYR A 124 -7.77 -2.75 -4.77
CA TYR A 124 -8.60 -2.24 -3.67
C TYR A 124 -8.13 -0.87 -3.19
N VAL A 125 -6.83 -0.67 -3.06
CA VAL A 125 -6.25 0.63 -2.67
C VAL A 125 -6.69 1.72 -3.64
N GLU A 126 -6.59 1.46 -4.94
CA GLU A 126 -7.02 2.41 -5.97
C GLU A 126 -8.51 2.71 -5.91
N GLN A 127 -9.35 1.70 -5.66
CA GLN A 127 -10.78 1.91 -5.46
C GLN A 127 -11.06 2.83 -4.27
N ARG A 128 -10.35 2.63 -3.16
CA ARG A 128 -10.50 3.49 -1.99
C ARG A 128 -10.10 4.93 -2.29
N LEU A 129 -9.00 5.13 -2.98
CA LEU A 129 -8.55 6.47 -3.35
C LEU A 129 -9.52 7.17 -4.32
N LYS A 130 -10.11 6.43 -5.23
CA LYS A 130 -11.11 6.98 -6.18
C LYS A 130 -12.40 7.40 -5.50
N LYS A 131 -12.68 6.90 -4.33
CA LYS A 131 -13.89 7.27 -3.58
C LYS A 131 -13.90 8.74 -3.20
N GLY A 132 -12.74 9.33 -2.88
CA GLY A 132 -12.59 10.77 -2.72
C GLY A 132 -13.28 11.37 -1.49
N ASP A 133 -13.44 10.60 -0.44
CA ASP A 133 -14.08 11.08 0.80
C ASP A 133 -13.35 10.63 2.06
#